data_11ba427f5040336528e318bff1191c5c
#
_entry.id   11ba427f5040336528e318bff1191c5c
#
_cell.length_a   1.000
_cell.length_b   1.000
_cell.length_c   1.000
_cell.angle_alpha   90.00
_cell.angle_beta   90.00
_cell.angle_gamma   90.00
#
_symmetry.space_group_name_H-M   'P 1'
#
loop_
_entity.id
_entity.type
_entity.pdbx_description
1 polymer ?
#
loop_
_entity_poly.entity_id
_entity_poly.type
_entity_poly.pdbx_seq_one_letter_code
_entity_poly.pdbx_strand_id
1 'polypeptide(L)'
;MSTAAAITRRNFLRISALTPLAAATSSKAFAPIQRTGGPFFTPTLNAYSFLEQLNANLADPTKGIDLFGVVDFCVKNNILAVDLTGYFFPGYPKAPADSYLNRIKRYTHDRGITISGTGVKNDFTTADKAVRAEGVTLTKLWIEVAARLGAPVVRVFAGPQQKNPKDWQGAAGGASRDEVEKWMADSLRECAEHGGKFGVIVAVQNHGDFISTGPEHISLLKRIDHEWCGALVDTGKYFTDDPYADIAVMVPHAVNWQVKETLGSSLKTPRTDFKTLAKIIHDGGYRGFVPIETLAMGRKDYNPAAEVEMVLKGMREAIAALD
;
A
#
# COMPACT_ATOMS: atom_id res chain seq x y z
N MET A 1 12.65 29.98 -45.42
CA MET A 1 13.71 28.95 -45.40
C MET A 1 14.40 28.99 -44.07
N SER A 2 14.06 28.09 -43.16
CA SER A 2 14.64 28.01 -41.81
C SER A 2 15.67 26.89 -41.81
N THR A 3 16.93 27.24 -41.62
CA THR A 3 18.05 26.30 -41.50
C THR A 3 18.09 25.64 -40.15
N ALA A 4 17.75 24.38 -40.07
CA ALA A 4 17.96 23.56 -38.90
C ALA A 4 19.47 23.36 -38.63
N ALA A 5 19.98 23.84 -37.53
CA ALA A 5 21.37 23.63 -37.09
C ALA A 5 21.56 22.17 -36.67
N ALA A 6 22.43 21.46 -37.38
CA ALA A 6 22.80 20.07 -37.05
C ALA A 6 23.63 20.02 -35.79
N ILE A 7 23.16 19.26 -34.78
CA ILE A 7 23.90 18.96 -33.55
C ILE A 7 25.00 17.96 -33.88
N THR A 8 26.26 18.39 -33.84
CA THR A 8 27.42 17.51 -34.10
C THR A 8 27.86 16.80 -32.84
N ARG A 9 28.41 15.57 -32.93
CA ARG A 9 28.98 14.77 -31.82
C ARG A 9 29.94 15.51 -30.90
N ARG A 10 30.62 16.54 -31.42
CA ARG A 10 31.55 17.36 -30.63
C ARG A 10 30.84 18.32 -29.65
N ASN A 11 29.61 18.74 -29.94
CA ASN A 11 28.85 19.62 -29.04
C ASN A 11 28.18 18.85 -27.91
N PHE A 12 27.91 17.56 -28.08
CA PHE A 12 27.36 16.70 -27.05
C PHE A 12 28.37 16.45 -25.89
N LEU A 13 29.66 16.34 -26.21
CA LEU A 13 30.70 16.08 -25.19
C LEU A 13 31.14 17.32 -24.40
N ARG A 14 30.72 18.52 -24.77
CA ARG A 14 31.05 19.76 -24.03
C ARG A 14 30.01 20.15 -22.98
N ILE A 15 28.86 19.50 -22.93
CA ILE A 15 27.83 19.74 -21.91
C ILE A 15 28.01 18.84 -20.67
N SER A 16 28.94 17.88 -20.72
CA SER A 16 29.17 16.88 -19.65
C SER A 16 30.20 17.28 -18.61
N ALA A 17 30.61 18.53 -18.54
CA ALA A 17 31.57 18.98 -17.52
C ALA A 17 30.93 20.05 -16.63
N LEU A 18 30.87 19.76 -15.34
CA LEU A 18 30.54 20.66 -14.23
C LEU A 18 29.07 20.89 -13.95
N THR A 19 28.34 19.83 -13.60
CA THR A 19 27.35 19.98 -12.54
C THR A 19 28.09 19.79 -11.20
N PRO A 20 28.11 20.79 -10.30
CA PRO A 20 28.57 20.54 -8.94
C PRO A 20 27.67 19.46 -8.36
N LEU A 21 28.30 18.43 -7.77
CA LEU A 21 27.61 17.49 -6.90
C LEU A 21 26.98 18.35 -5.81
N ALA A 22 25.70 18.68 -5.94
CA ALA A 22 24.96 19.34 -4.89
C ALA A 22 25.13 18.42 -3.68
N ALA A 23 25.81 18.92 -2.65
CA ALA A 23 25.84 18.27 -1.36
C ALA A 23 24.39 17.97 -1.01
N ALA A 24 24.05 16.70 -0.88
CA ALA A 24 22.75 16.29 -0.42
C ALA A 24 22.58 16.91 0.96
N THR A 25 21.89 18.05 1.01
CA THR A 25 21.34 18.54 2.26
C THR A 25 20.47 17.36 2.74
N SER A 26 20.77 16.82 3.91
CA SER A 26 19.95 15.81 4.54
C SER A 26 18.55 16.43 4.73
N SER A 27 17.72 16.29 3.72
CA SER A 27 16.29 16.55 3.88
C SER A 27 15.84 15.60 4.97
N LYS A 28 15.14 16.10 5.99
CA LYS A 28 14.49 15.24 6.96
C LYS A 28 13.69 14.24 6.14
N ALA A 29 13.94 12.95 6.32
CA ALA A 29 13.32 11.90 5.51
C ALA A 29 11.80 11.91 5.71
N PHE A 30 11.34 12.33 6.91
CA PHE A 30 9.93 12.61 7.15
C PHE A 30 9.57 14.02 6.63
N ALA A 31 9.04 14.06 5.42
CA ALA A 31 8.43 15.25 4.80
C ALA A 31 7.24 14.81 3.94
N PRO A 32 6.28 15.72 3.66
CA PRO A 32 5.29 15.47 2.62
C PRO A 32 5.94 15.07 1.30
N ILE A 33 5.41 14.04 0.66
CA ILE A 33 5.93 13.57 -0.63
C ILE A 33 5.70 14.66 -1.68
N GLN A 34 6.80 15.14 -2.27
CA GLN A 34 6.74 16.13 -3.34
C GLN A 34 6.25 15.49 -4.64
N ARG A 35 5.03 15.82 -5.06
CA ARG A 35 4.43 15.33 -6.29
C ARG A 35 4.37 16.45 -7.32
N THR A 36 4.80 16.16 -8.54
CA THR A 36 4.75 17.10 -9.67
C THR A 36 3.58 16.75 -10.59
N GLY A 37 3.04 17.74 -11.31
CA GLY A 37 1.99 17.55 -12.31
C GLY A 37 0.56 17.57 -11.78
N GLY A 38 0.34 18.04 -10.54
CA GLY A 38 -0.99 18.13 -9.93
C GLY A 38 -1.59 16.78 -9.52
N PRO A 39 -2.76 16.78 -8.87
CA PRO A 39 -3.44 15.57 -8.44
C PRO A 39 -3.88 14.75 -9.66
N PHE A 40 -3.67 13.44 -9.59
CA PHE A 40 -4.14 12.49 -10.58
C PHE A 40 -4.14 11.10 -9.97
N PHE A 41 -5.30 10.51 -9.80
CA PHE A 41 -5.37 9.18 -9.21
C PHE A 41 -6.45 8.33 -9.87
N THR A 42 -6.23 7.02 -9.82
CA THR A 42 -7.17 6.07 -10.44
C THR A 42 -7.48 4.94 -9.46
N PRO A 43 -8.76 4.55 -9.32
CA PRO A 43 -9.14 3.42 -8.51
C PRO A 43 -8.62 2.13 -9.15
N THR A 44 -8.01 1.28 -8.33
CA THR A 44 -7.43 0.00 -8.71
C THR A 44 -7.92 -1.09 -7.75
N LEU A 45 -7.33 -2.28 -7.74
CA LEU A 45 -7.81 -3.40 -6.94
C LEU A 45 -6.75 -3.89 -5.97
N ASN A 46 -7.13 -4.16 -4.72
CA ASN A 46 -6.40 -5.03 -3.82
C ASN A 46 -7.00 -6.44 -3.85
N ALA A 47 -6.15 -7.44 -4.10
CA ALA A 47 -6.56 -8.84 -4.24
C ALA A 47 -7.27 -9.39 -3.00
N TYR A 48 -7.03 -8.79 -1.82
CA TYR A 48 -7.67 -9.22 -0.57
C TYR A 48 -9.21 -9.10 -0.61
N SER A 49 -9.77 -8.31 -1.50
CA SER A 49 -11.22 -8.27 -1.75
C SER A 49 -11.79 -9.67 -2.07
N PHE A 50 -10.97 -10.55 -2.66
CA PHE A 50 -11.33 -11.92 -3.02
C PHE A 50 -10.82 -12.97 -2.02
N LEU A 51 -10.64 -12.57 -0.75
CA LEU A 51 -10.05 -13.40 0.33
C LEU A 51 -10.58 -14.83 0.36
N GLU A 52 -11.90 -15.02 0.34
CA GLU A 52 -12.52 -16.34 0.48
C GLU A 52 -12.24 -17.22 -0.75
N GLN A 53 -12.37 -16.63 -1.95
CA GLN A 53 -12.13 -17.32 -3.20
C GLN A 53 -10.66 -17.71 -3.39
N LEU A 54 -9.75 -16.80 -3.01
CA LEU A 54 -8.31 -17.04 -3.06
C LEU A 54 -7.88 -18.11 -2.05
N ASN A 55 -8.41 -18.09 -0.84
CA ASN A 55 -8.16 -19.14 0.16
C ASN A 55 -8.74 -20.48 -0.27
N ALA A 56 -9.91 -20.50 -0.89
CA ALA A 56 -10.49 -21.72 -1.43
C ALA A 56 -9.60 -22.33 -2.51
N ASN A 57 -9.02 -21.51 -3.39
CA ASN A 57 -8.11 -21.96 -4.43
C ASN A 57 -6.76 -22.45 -3.90
N LEU A 58 -6.20 -21.78 -2.88
CA LEU A 58 -4.98 -22.24 -2.21
C LEU A 58 -5.16 -23.61 -1.54
N ALA A 59 -6.35 -23.89 -1.02
CA ALA A 59 -6.68 -25.17 -0.41
C ALA A 59 -7.01 -26.25 -1.46
N ASP A 60 -7.67 -25.88 -2.55
CA ASP A 60 -8.09 -26.76 -3.63
C ASP A 60 -8.09 -25.98 -4.96
N PRO A 61 -7.11 -26.20 -5.86
CA PRO A 61 -6.98 -25.46 -7.12
C PRO A 61 -8.20 -25.57 -8.07
N THR A 62 -9.14 -26.47 -7.80
CA THR A 62 -10.38 -26.59 -8.58
C THR A 62 -11.49 -25.64 -8.08
N LYS A 63 -11.27 -24.92 -6.96
CA LYS A 63 -12.24 -24.02 -6.32
C LYS A 63 -11.75 -22.58 -6.34
N GLY A 64 -12.71 -21.65 -6.20
CA GLY A 64 -12.42 -20.23 -6.12
C GLY A 64 -11.69 -19.68 -7.35
N ILE A 65 -10.82 -18.71 -7.12
CA ILE A 65 -9.94 -18.10 -8.13
C ILE A 65 -8.51 -17.99 -7.59
N ASP A 66 -7.53 -18.03 -8.47
CA ASP A 66 -6.13 -17.73 -8.15
C ASP A 66 -5.80 -16.24 -8.45
N LEU A 67 -4.55 -15.85 -8.26
CA LEU A 67 -4.11 -14.48 -8.56
C LEU A 67 -4.21 -14.13 -10.06
N PHE A 68 -4.15 -15.11 -10.96
CA PHE A 68 -4.38 -14.88 -12.40
C PHE A 68 -5.85 -14.55 -12.67
N GLY A 69 -6.78 -15.23 -12.00
CA GLY A 69 -8.20 -14.91 -12.08
C GLY A 69 -8.54 -13.51 -11.53
N VAL A 70 -7.82 -13.03 -10.50
CA VAL A 70 -7.95 -11.64 -10.04
C VAL A 70 -7.46 -10.65 -11.10
N VAL A 71 -6.39 -10.95 -11.82
CA VAL A 71 -5.92 -10.14 -12.95
C VAL A 71 -6.95 -10.11 -14.07
N ASP A 72 -7.57 -11.24 -14.40
CA ASP A 72 -8.64 -11.29 -15.42
C ASP A 72 -9.87 -10.47 -15.01
N PHE A 73 -10.21 -10.45 -13.72
CA PHE A 73 -11.24 -9.55 -13.18
C PHE A 73 -10.87 -8.08 -13.39
N CYS A 74 -9.60 -7.70 -13.18
CA CYS A 74 -9.11 -6.34 -13.47
C CYS A 74 -9.31 -5.97 -14.94
N VAL A 75 -8.94 -6.86 -15.86
CA VAL A 75 -9.13 -6.65 -17.30
C VAL A 75 -10.61 -6.43 -17.65
N LYS A 76 -11.49 -7.32 -17.16
CA LYS A 76 -12.95 -7.23 -17.40
C LYS A 76 -13.54 -5.89 -16.95
N ASN A 77 -13.00 -5.32 -15.86
CA ASN A 77 -13.52 -4.09 -15.25
C ASN A 77 -12.72 -2.82 -15.61
N ASN A 78 -11.79 -2.91 -16.61
CA ASN A 78 -10.90 -1.81 -16.97
C ASN A 78 -10.15 -1.22 -15.75
N ILE A 79 -9.66 -2.08 -14.86
CA ILE A 79 -8.80 -1.73 -13.73
C ILE A 79 -7.35 -1.83 -14.19
N LEU A 80 -6.57 -0.77 -14.03
CA LEU A 80 -5.23 -0.66 -14.61
C LEU A 80 -4.10 -1.21 -13.71
N ALA A 81 -4.40 -1.46 -12.43
CA ALA A 81 -3.39 -1.97 -11.52
C ALA A 81 -4.00 -2.85 -10.43
N VAL A 82 -3.17 -3.74 -9.88
CA VAL A 82 -3.56 -4.66 -8.80
C VAL A 82 -2.48 -4.74 -7.74
N ASP A 83 -2.89 -4.65 -6.46
CA ASP A 83 -2.06 -5.00 -5.31
C ASP A 83 -2.24 -6.50 -5.03
N LEU A 84 -1.19 -7.28 -5.31
CA LEU A 84 -1.20 -8.73 -5.15
C LEU A 84 -0.75 -9.09 -3.73
N THR A 85 -1.72 -9.20 -2.83
CA THR A 85 -1.46 -9.53 -1.41
C THR A 85 -0.65 -10.81 -1.27
N GLY A 86 0.48 -10.76 -0.56
CA GLY A 86 1.48 -11.85 -0.46
C GLY A 86 0.92 -13.18 0.04
N TYR A 87 -0.10 -13.15 0.91
CA TYR A 87 -0.68 -14.37 1.50
C TYR A 87 -1.30 -15.33 0.48
N PHE A 88 -1.61 -14.85 -0.72
CA PHE A 88 -2.26 -15.62 -1.77
C PHE A 88 -1.28 -16.17 -2.81
N PHE A 89 0.01 -15.92 -2.61
CA PHE A 89 1.03 -16.59 -3.41
C PHE A 89 1.26 -18.01 -2.88
N PRO A 90 1.43 -19.00 -3.78
CA PRO A 90 1.73 -20.36 -3.36
C PRO A 90 2.99 -20.42 -2.50
N GLY A 91 2.89 -21.11 -1.37
CA GLY A 91 4.02 -21.32 -0.46
C GLY A 91 4.26 -20.21 0.56
N TYR A 92 3.46 -19.13 0.58
CA TYR A 92 3.57 -18.12 1.64
C TYR A 92 3.65 -18.77 3.04
N PRO A 93 4.53 -18.30 3.96
CA PRO A 93 5.32 -17.06 3.95
C PRO A 93 6.63 -17.10 3.16
N LYS A 94 7.04 -18.26 2.64
CA LYS A 94 8.23 -18.40 1.79
C LYS A 94 8.07 -17.62 0.48
N ALA A 95 9.18 -17.24 -0.14
CA ALA A 95 9.16 -16.69 -1.48
C ALA A 95 8.61 -17.71 -2.48
N PRO A 96 7.70 -17.30 -3.38
CA PRO A 96 7.25 -18.16 -4.47
C PRO A 96 8.40 -18.55 -5.41
N ALA A 97 8.26 -19.67 -6.13
CA ALA A 97 9.21 -20.05 -7.15
C ALA A 97 9.36 -18.97 -8.23
N ASP A 98 10.57 -18.80 -8.76
CA ASP A 98 10.88 -17.83 -9.81
C ASP A 98 9.98 -17.98 -11.04
N SER A 99 9.70 -19.21 -11.43
CA SER A 99 8.81 -19.52 -12.54
C SER A 99 7.38 -18.97 -12.31
N TYR A 100 6.89 -19.00 -11.08
CA TYR A 100 5.58 -18.42 -10.74
C TYR A 100 5.61 -16.89 -10.82
N LEU A 101 6.63 -16.26 -10.21
CA LEU A 101 6.79 -14.79 -10.23
C LEU A 101 6.93 -14.27 -11.66
N ASN A 102 7.76 -14.93 -12.48
CA ASN A 102 7.95 -14.56 -13.88
C ASN A 102 6.66 -14.72 -14.70
N ARG A 103 5.89 -15.79 -14.43
CA ARG A 103 4.63 -16.03 -15.12
C ARG A 103 3.57 -14.98 -14.77
N ILE A 104 3.36 -14.66 -13.49
CA ILE A 104 2.37 -13.65 -13.08
C ILE A 104 2.78 -12.26 -13.58
N LYS A 105 4.06 -11.90 -13.51
CA LYS A 105 4.58 -10.63 -14.03
C LYS A 105 4.34 -10.48 -15.53
N ARG A 106 4.63 -11.53 -16.31
CA ARG A 106 4.33 -11.53 -17.74
C ARG A 106 2.82 -11.47 -18.00
N TYR A 107 2.03 -12.23 -17.25
CA TYR A 107 0.59 -12.29 -17.41
C TYR A 107 -0.08 -10.94 -17.21
N THR A 108 0.34 -10.18 -16.19
CA THR A 108 -0.14 -8.81 -15.94
C THR A 108 0.31 -7.85 -17.05
N HIS A 109 1.60 -7.94 -17.46
CA HIS A 109 2.13 -7.10 -18.53
C HIS A 109 1.39 -7.28 -19.85
N ASP A 110 1.18 -8.53 -20.30
CA ASP A 110 0.49 -8.87 -21.55
C ASP A 110 -0.98 -8.38 -21.55
N ARG A 111 -1.54 -8.01 -20.37
CA ARG A 111 -2.90 -7.49 -20.17
C ARG A 111 -2.96 -6.01 -19.84
N GLY A 112 -1.83 -5.31 -19.86
CA GLY A 112 -1.78 -3.89 -19.53
C GLY A 112 -2.07 -3.59 -18.06
N ILE A 113 -1.86 -4.56 -17.14
CA ILE A 113 -2.09 -4.41 -15.70
C ILE A 113 -0.76 -4.19 -15.00
N THR A 114 -0.68 -3.14 -14.18
CA THR A 114 0.48 -2.87 -13.31
C THR A 114 0.31 -3.59 -11.98
N ILE A 115 1.39 -4.21 -11.47
CA ILE A 115 1.41 -4.68 -10.07
C ILE A 115 1.78 -3.48 -9.20
N SER A 116 0.81 -2.92 -8.45
CA SER A 116 0.98 -1.70 -7.66
C SER A 116 1.57 -1.92 -6.28
N GLY A 117 1.48 -3.13 -5.76
CA GLY A 117 1.97 -3.47 -4.43
C GLY A 117 1.81 -4.95 -4.09
N THR A 118 2.32 -5.30 -2.93
CA THR A 118 2.07 -6.56 -2.23
C THR A 118 2.07 -6.31 -0.72
N GLY A 119 1.91 -7.34 0.11
CA GLY A 119 1.93 -7.14 1.55
C GLY A 119 2.12 -8.43 2.34
N VAL A 120 2.63 -8.29 3.56
CA VAL A 120 2.94 -9.39 4.46
C VAL A 120 2.14 -9.33 5.76
N LYS A 121 2.11 -10.43 6.51
CA LYS A 121 1.62 -10.48 7.89
C LYS A 121 2.82 -10.44 8.84
N ASN A 122 2.92 -9.38 9.61
CA ASN A 122 3.96 -9.17 10.60
C ASN A 122 3.34 -8.64 11.89
N ASP A 123 4.09 -8.71 12.99
CA ASP A 123 3.77 -8.08 14.26
C ASP A 123 5.02 -7.39 14.82
N PHE A 124 4.98 -6.05 14.92
CA PHE A 124 6.05 -5.24 15.50
C PHE A 124 5.64 -4.66 16.87
N THR A 125 4.43 -4.92 17.35
CA THR A 125 3.91 -4.43 18.62
C THR A 125 4.17 -5.38 19.80
N THR A 126 4.51 -6.63 19.54
CA THR A 126 4.73 -7.64 20.57
C THR A 126 5.99 -7.39 21.40
N ALA A 127 5.97 -7.74 22.70
CA ALA A 127 7.15 -7.74 23.56
C ALA A 127 8.20 -8.79 23.14
N ASP A 128 7.78 -9.84 22.44
CA ASP A 128 8.66 -10.91 21.96
C ASP A 128 9.58 -10.41 20.84
N LYS A 129 10.87 -10.28 21.17
CA LYS A 129 11.90 -9.83 20.22
C LYS A 129 12.11 -10.82 19.07
N ALA A 130 11.91 -12.12 19.28
CA ALA A 130 12.08 -13.12 18.24
C ALA A 130 10.99 -12.97 17.17
N VAL A 131 9.73 -12.79 17.60
CA VAL A 131 8.61 -12.54 16.68
C VAL A 131 8.82 -11.25 15.87
N ARG A 132 9.32 -10.16 16.49
CA ARG A 132 9.66 -8.94 15.75
C ARG A 132 10.76 -9.17 14.72
N ALA A 133 11.82 -9.91 15.10
CA ALA A 133 12.93 -10.25 14.19
C ALA A 133 12.48 -11.14 13.01
N GLU A 134 11.58 -12.09 13.27
CA GLU A 134 10.95 -12.89 12.21
C GLU A 134 10.12 -12.01 11.27
N GLY A 135 9.37 -11.05 11.81
CA GLY A 135 8.63 -10.05 11.02
C GLY A 135 9.53 -9.21 10.12
N VAL A 136 10.69 -8.77 10.61
CA VAL A 136 11.71 -8.07 9.82
C VAL A 136 12.25 -8.97 8.71
N THR A 137 12.61 -10.22 9.04
CA THR A 137 13.13 -11.19 8.07
C THR A 137 12.10 -11.48 6.96
N LEU A 138 10.86 -11.70 7.32
CA LEU A 138 9.76 -11.90 6.38
C LEU A 138 9.56 -10.68 5.48
N THR A 139 9.57 -9.48 6.06
CA THR A 139 9.40 -8.24 5.30
C THR A 139 10.52 -8.03 4.28
N LYS A 140 11.78 -8.27 4.67
CA LYS A 140 12.93 -8.18 3.76
C LYS A 140 12.83 -9.18 2.61
N LEU A 141 12.47 -10.43 2.89
CA LEU A 141 12.23 -11.44 1.86
C LEU A 141 11.16 -10.97 0.86
N TRP A 142 10.07 -10.40 1.34
CA TRP A 142 8.98 -9.94 0.47
C TRP A 142 9.27 -8.61 -0.22
N ILE A 143 10.19 -7.79 0.28
CA ILE A 143 10.76 -6.66 -0.46
C ILE A 143 11.49 -7.16 -1.72
N GLU A 144 12.28 -8.22 -1.61
CA GLU A 144 12.96 -8.83 -2.76
C GLU A 144 11.96 -9.46 -3.75
N VAL A 145 10.93 -10.13 -3.24
CA VAL A 145 9.82 -10.64 -4.07
C VAL A 145 9.10 -9.49 -4.80
N ALA A 146 8.80 -8.40 -4.10
CA ALA A 146 8.17 -7.22 -4.70
C ALA A 146 9.01 -6.62 -5.82
N ALA A 147 10.32 -6.45 -5.60
CA ALA A 147 11.25 -5.96 -6.62
C ALA A 147 11.24 -6.86 -7.86
N ARG A 148 11.22 -8.19 -7.70
CA ARG A 148 11.15 -9.16 -8.80
C ARG A 148 9.81 -9.10 -9.54
N LEU A 149 8.71 -8.87 -8.84
CA LEU A 149 7.39 -8.63 -9.43
C LEU A 149 7.30 -7.29 -10.17
N GLY A 150 8.17 -6.32 -9.82
CA GLY A 150 8.06 -4.94 -10.25
C GLY A 150 7.04 -4.14 -9.44
N ALA A 151 6.65 -4.64 -8.26
CA ALA A 151 5.78 -3.95 -7.32
C ALA A 151 6.60 -2.91 -6.51
N PRO A 152 6.22 -1.63 -6.54
CA PRO A 152 6.99 -0.57 -5.88
C PRO A 152 6.78 -0.50 -4.36
N VAL A 153 5.79 -1.21 -3.82
CA VAL A 153 5.38 -1.09 -2.43
C VAL A 153 5.17 -2.45 -1.78
N VAL A 154 5.67 -2.61 -0.55
CA VAL A 154 5.31 -3.71 0.35
C VAL A 154 4.57 -3.14 1.54
N ARG A 155 3.32 -3.56 1.73
CA ARG A 155 2.53 -3.21 2.90
C ARG A 155 2.95 -4.08 4.10
N VAL A 156 3.10 -3.43 5.25
CA VAL A 156 3.32 -4.03 6.56
C VAL A 156 2.29 -3.53 7.57
N PHE A 157 2.05 -4.30 8.62
CA PHE A 157 1.25 -3.87 9.76
C PHE A 157 2.12 -3.25 10.85
N ALA A 158 1.51 -2.46 11.73
CA ALA A 158 2.07 -2.16 13.04
C ALA A 158 2.08 -3.45 13.88
N GLY A 159 0.92 -4.07 13.98
CA GLY A 159 0.69 -5.36 14.66
C GLY A 159 -0.53 -6.06 14.07
N PRO A 160 -0.92 -7.22 14.60
CA PRO A 160 -2.10 -7.93 14.14
C PRO A 160 -3.37 -7.12 14.45
N GLN A 161 -4.38 -7.27 13.58
CA GLN A 161 -5.67 -6.64 13.83
C GLN A 161 -6.25 -7.16 15.15
N GLN A 162 -6.61 -6.22 16.02
CA GLN A 162 -7.21 -6.50 17.32
C GLN A 162 -8.73 -6.27 17.27
N LYS A 163 -9.46 -6.90 18.20
CA LYS A 163 -10.89 -6.65 18.37
C LYS A 163 -11.18 -5.23 18.89
N ASN A 164 -10.26 -4.70 19.66
CA ASN A 164 -10.27 -3.35 20.20
C ASN A 164 -8.91 -2.69 19.88
N PRO A 165 -8.87 -1.43 19.43
CA PRO A 165 -7.63 -0.71 19.14
C PRO A 165 -6.62 -0.64 20.31
N LYS A 166 -7.06 -0.88 21.55
CA LYS A 166 -6.20 -0.93 22.74
C LYS A 166 -5.62 -2.31 23.06
N ASP A 167 -6.02 -3.35 22.35
CA ASP A 167 -5.62 -4.73 22.69
C ASP A 167 -4.13 -5.02 22.43
N TRP A 168 -3.43 -4.15 21.65
CA TRP A 168 -1.98 -4.22 21.49
C TRP A 168 -1.21 -4.23 22.83
N GLN A 169 -1.79 -3.63 23.88
CA GLN A 169 -1.17 -3.59 25.22
C GLN A 169 -0.93 -4.99 25.79
N GLY A 170 -1.80 -5.95 25.49
CA GLY A 170 -1.63 -7.35 25.90
C GLY A 170 -0.40 -7.98 25.24
N ALA A 171 -0.24 -7.81 23.92
CA ALA A 171 0.92 -8.31 23.18
C ALA A 171 2.22 -7.59 23.58
N ALA A 172 2.14 -6.32 23.99
CA ALA A 172 3.27 -5.51 24.42
C ALA A 172 3.79 -5.87 25.83
N GLY A 173 3.14 -6.79 26.55
CA GLY A 173 3.63 -7.26 27.86
C GLY A 173 3.74 -6.17 28.91
N GLY A 174 2.88 -5.15 28.85
CA GLY A 174 2.89 -4.02 29.78
C GLY A 174 3.84 -2.88 29.42
N ALA A 175 4.52 -2.94 28.27
CA ALA A 175 5.34 -1.83 27.79
C ALA A 175 4.50 -0.58 27.51
N SER A 176 5.10 0.58 27.70
CA SER A 176 4.48 1.86 27.35
C SER A 176 4.28 2.02 25.86
N ARG A 177 3.34 2.87 25.45
CA ARG A 177 3.13 3.20 24.03
C ARG A 177 4.40 3.70 23.35
N ASP A 178 5.19 4.51 24.03
CA ASP A 178 6.45 5.06 23.50
C ASP A 178 7.50 3.96 23.25
N GLU A 179 7.61 2.97 24.12
CA GLU A 179 8.49 1.82 23.95
C GLU A 179 8.05 0.96 22.75
N VAL A 180 6.75 0.69 22.63
CA VAL A 180 6.20 -0.07 21.49
C VAL A 180 6.42 0.68 20.17
N GLU A 181 6.15 1.98 20.14
CA GLU A 181 6.39 2.82 18.96
C GLU A 181 7.88 2.82 18.58
N LYS A 182 8.78 2.80 19.58
CA LYS A 182 10.21 2.66 19.32
C LYS A 182 10.55 1.30 18.69
N TRP A 183 10.02 0.20 19.20
CA TRP A 183 10.26 -1.13 18.62
C TRP A 183 9.81 -1.21 17.16
N MET A 184 8.63 -0.66 16.89
CA MET A 184 8.08 -0.58 15.54
C MET A 184 8.97 0.27 14.63
N ALA A 185 9.37 1.46 15.08
CA ALA A 185 10.21 2.37 14.31
C ALA A 185 11.56 1.75 13.98
N ASP A 186 12.20 1.07 14.92
CA ASP A 186 13.47 0.38 14.71
C ASP A 186 13.32 -0.75 13.67
N SER A 187 12.26 -1.58 13.80
CA SER A 187 11.97 -2.66 12.84
C SER A 187 11.64 -2.14 11.43
N LEU A 188 10.82 -1.10 11.36
CA LEU A 188 10.40 -0.49 10.08
C LEU A 188 11.57 0.22 9.39
N ARG A 189 12.45 0.89 10.15
CA ARG A 189 13.65 1.52 9.60
C ARG A 189 14.58 0.48 8.97
N GLU A 190 14.81 -0.65 9.66
CA GLU A 190 15.60 -1.76 9.12
C GLU A 190 15.01 -2.35 7.85
N CYS A 191 13.68 -2.46 7.78
CA CYS A 191 12.98 -2.87 6.55
C CYS A 191 13.10 -1.82 5.44
N ALA A 192 12.96 -0.53 5.75
CA ALA A 192 13.06 0.57 4.80
C ALA A 192 14.46 0.73 4.21
N GLU A 193 15.51 0.57 5.04
CA GLU A 193 16.92 0.51 4.57
C GLU A 193 17.13 -0.64 3.57
N HIS A 194 16.49 -1.79 3.81
CA HIS A 194 16.52 -2.89 2.85
C HIS A 194 15.72 -2.55 1.59
N GLY A 195 14.53 -1.95 1.75
CA GLY A 195 13.68 -1.51 0.65
C GLY A 195 14.39 -0.56 -0.30
N GLY A 196 15.16 0.38 0.23
CA GLY A 196 15.97 1.32 -0.56
C GLY A 196 16.99 0.65 -1.48
N LYS A 197 17.56 -0.49 -1.09
CA LYS A 197 18.48 -1.27 -1.92
C LYS A 197 17.81 -1.93 -3.11
N PHE A 198 16.52 -2.18 -3.02
CA PHE A 198 15.71 -2.86 -4.04
C PHE A 198 14.73 -1.94 -4.76
N GLY A 199 14.67 -0.65 -4.40
CA GLY A 199 13.73 0.32 -4.96
C GLY A 199 12.28 0.04 -4.56
N VAL A 200 12.03 -0.48 -3.35
CA VAL A 200 10.72 -0.85 -2.84
C VAL A 200 10.43 -0.08 -1.55
N ILE A 201 9.29 0.59 -1.51
CA ILE A 201 8.82 1.37 -0.36
C ILE A 201 8.12 0.44 0.63
N VAL A 202 8.45 0.57 1.91
CA VAL A 202 7.74 -0.08 3.00
C VAL A 202 6.58 0.80 3.43
N ALA A 203 5.35 0.34 3.23
CA ALA A 203 4.15 1.09 3.55
C ALA A 203 3.50 0.55 4.83
N VAL A 204 3.55 1.32 5.92
CA VAL A 204 2.90 0.92 7.16
C VAL A 204 1.41 1.29 7.11
N GLN A 205 0.55 0.32 7.43
CA GLN A 205 -0.90 0.46 7.36
C GLN A 205 -1.48 0.81 8.73
N ASN A 206 -2.42 1.77 8.78
CA ASN A 206 -3.36 1.90 9.89
C ASN A 206 -4.37 0.74 9.80
N HIS A 207 -4.23 -0.26 10.68
CA HIS A 207 -4.98 -1.52 10.56
C HIS A 207 -6.00 -1.72 11.70
N GLY A 208 -6.21 -0.69 12.54
CA GLY A 208 -7.07 -0.79 13.71
C GLY A 208 -6.43 -1.56 14.86
N ASP A 209 -5.10 -1.57 14.87
CA ASP A 209 -4.25 -2.13 15.92
C ASP A 209 -3.65 -0.99 16.76
N PHE A 210 -2.34 -0.77 16.67
CA PHE A 210 -1.64 0.31 17.34
C PHE A 210 -1.92 1.69 16.71
N ILE A 211 -2.16 1.75 15.40
CA ILE A 211 -2.44 2.97 14.65
C ILE A 211 -3.94 3.05 14.39
N SER A 212 -4.64 3.94 15.07
CA SER A 212 -6.09 4.14 14.94
C SER A 212 -6.50 5.57 14.59
N THR A 213 -5.53 6.51 14.56
CA THR A 213 -5.75 7.92 14.18
C THR A 213 -4.65 8.41 13.23
N GLY A 214 -4.93 9.48 12.47
CA GLY A 214 -3.93 10.12 11.61
C GLY A 214 -2.74 10.67 12.39
N PRO A 215 -2.92 11.38 13.51
CA PRO A 215 -1.82 11.83 14.37
C PRO A 215 -0.90 10.71 14.88
N GLU A 216 -1.46 9.55 15.25
CA GLU A 216 -0.65 8.38 15.64
C GLU A 216 0.18 7.84 14.48
N HIS A 217 -0.40 7.79 13.28
CA HIS A 217 0.30 7.37 12.07
C HIS A 217 1.46 8.34 11.74
N ILE A 218 1.22 9.65 11.83
CA ILE A 218 2.24 10.67 11.66
C ILE A 218 3.34 10.55 12.71
N SER A 219 2.99 10.30 13.98
CA SER A 219 3.98 10.10 15.07
C SER A 219 4.95 8.98 14.72
N LEU A 220 4.42 7.82 14.31
CA LEU A 220 5.25 6.69 13.92
C LEU A 220 6.13 7.01 12.72
N LEU A 221 5.59 7.60 11.65
CA LEU A 221 6.38 7.96 10.47
C LEU A 221 7.50 8.96 10.80
N LYS A 222 7.25 9.94 11.68
CA LYS A 222 8.27 10.86 12.18
C LYS A 222 9.37 10.13 12.94
N ARG A 223 9.02 9.13 13.74
CA ARG A 223 9.99 8.35 14.50
C ARG A 223 10.82 7.42 13.60
N ILE A 224 10.22 6.88 12.53
CA ILE A 224 10.94 6.09 11.52
C ILE A 224 11.92 6.97 10.76
N ASP A 225 11.49 8.13 10.29
CA ASP A 225 12.26 9.14 9.56
C ASP A 225 13.15 8.54 8.47
N HIS A 226 12.51 7.85 7.48
CA HIS A 226 13.22 7.18 6.39
C HIS A 226 12.49 7.35 5.06
N GLU A 227 13.20 7.75 4.00
CA GLU A 227 12.64 8.04 2.68
C GLU A 227 11.96 6.84 1.99
N TRP A 228 12.37 5.62 2.32
CA TRP A 228 11.78 4.38 1.81
C TRP A 228 10.68 3.81 2.74
N CYS A 229 10.13 4.65 3.63
CA CYS A 229 8.97 4.31 4.44
C CYS A 229 7.88 5.36 4.28
N GLY A 230 6.63 4.92 4.14
CA GLY A 230 5.47 5.81 4.01
C GLY A 230 4.20 5.18 4.54
N ALA A 231 3.08 5.91 4.41
CA ALA A 231 1.78 5.41 4.84
C ALA A 231 1.09 4.59 3.77
N LEU A 232 0.54 3.43 4.14
CA LEU A 232 -0.63 2.90 3.47
C LEU A 232 -1.87 3.39 4.23
N VAL A 233 -2.72 4.14 3.54
CA VAL A 233 -3.94 4.71 4.13
C VAL A 233 -5.12 3.76 3.90
N ASP A 234 -5.53 3.05 4.94
CA ASP A 234 -6.76 2.26 4.94
C ASP A 234 -7.91 3.14 5.41
N THR A 235 -8.82 3.48 4.51
CA THR A 235 -9.92 4.40 4.78
C THR A 235 -10.94 3.88 5.79
N GLY A 236 -10.97 2.58 6.01
CA GLY A 236 -11.88 1.92 6.96
C GLY A 236 -11.26 1.62 8.34
N LYS A 237 -10.08 2.15 8.65
CA LYS A 237 -9.33 1.77 9.86
C LYS A 237 -8.88 2.93 10.74
N TYR A 238 -9.40 4.13 10.50
CA TYR A 238 -9.34 5.21 11.48
C TYR A 238 -10.58 5.17 12.37
N PHE A 239 -10.38 5.03 13.68
CA PHE A 239 -11.46 4.85 14.66
C PHE A 239 -11.66 6.13 15.49
N THR A 240 -12.04 7.19 14.80
CA THR A 240 -12.27 8.53 15.35
C THR A 240 -13.68 9.01 14.99
N ASP A 241 -14.07 10.15 15.55
CA ASP A 241 -15.35 10.79 15.25
C ASP A 241 -15.36 11.39 13.83
N ASP A 242 -14.19 11.73 13.28
CA ASP A 242 -14.02 12.25 11.92
C ASP A 242 -12.89 11.52 11.17
N PRO A 243 -13.15 10.32 10.63
CA PRO A 243 -12.15 9.59 9.83
C PRO A 243 -11.70 10.32 8.57
N TYR A 244 -12.52 11.22 8.01
CA TYR A 244 -12.13 12.01 6.84
C TYR A 244 -11.05 13.03 7.19
N ALA A 245 -11.07 13.64 8.37
CA ALA A 245 -10.00 14.50 8.83
C ALA A 245 -8.69 13.71 9.01
N ASP A 246 -8.74 12.49 9.55
CA ASP A 246 -7.57 11.61 9.66
C ASP A 246 -7.02 11.23 8.28
N ILE A 247 -7.89 10.89 7.33
CA ILE A 247 -7.48 10.61 5.95
C ILE A 247 -6.80 11.83 5.34
N ALA A 248 -7.40 13.02 5.49
CA ALA A 248 -6.89 14.26 4.89
C ALA A 248 -5.46 14.59 5.32
N VAL A 249 -5.13 14.46 6.62
CA VAL A 249 -3.78 14.74 7.12
C VAL A 249 -2.76 13.70 6.64
N MET A 250 -3.21 12.51 6.21
CA MET A 250 -2.33 11.45 5.73
C MET A 250 -2.06 11.48 4.23
N VAL A 251 -2.91 12.16 3.42
CA VAL A 251 -2.73 12.22 1.95
C VAL A 251 -1.31 12.63 1.53
N PRO A 252 -0.67 13.65 2.14
CA PRO A 252 0.70 14.04 1.78
C PRO A 252 1.76 12.97 2.03
N HIS A 253 1.49 11.99 2.89
CA HIS A 253 2.41 10.92 3.30
C HIS A 253 2.03 9.55 2.72
N ALA A 254 0.91 9.47 1.98
CA ALA A 254 0.40 8.23 1.44
C ALA A 254 1.26 7.73 0.28
N VAL A 255 1.73 6.49 0.35
CA VAL A 255 2.43 5.79 -0.75
C VAL A 255 1.57 4.69 -1.36
N ASN A 256 0.54 4.25 -0.64
CA ASN A 256 -0.46 3.30 -1.10
C ASN A 256 -1.78 3.50 -0.34
N TRP A 257 -2.83 2.86 -0.78
CA TRP A 257 -4.17 2.97 -0.22
C TRP A 257 -4.86 1.62 -0.08
N GLN A 258 -5.87 1.58 0.79
CA GLN A 258 -6.95 0.60 0.78
C GLN A 258 -8.27 1.36 0.92
N VAL A 259 -8.96 1.56 -0.19
CA VAL A 259 -10.25 2.24 -0.22
C VAL A 259 -11.35 1.23 0.11
N LYS A 260 -12.08 1.50 1.19
CA LYS A 260 -13.13 0.63 1.71
C LYS A 260 -14.53 1.12 1.32
N GLU A 261 -15.47 0.18 1.29
CA GLU A 261 -16.90 0.46 1.14
C GLU A 261 -17.52 1.19 2.33
N THR A 262 -16.87 1.14 3.50
CA THR A 262 -17.29 1.83 4.73
C THR A 262 -16.08 2.46 5.43
N LEU A 263 -16.31 3.54 6.19
CA LEU A 263 -15.27 4.22 6.96
C LEU A 263 -14.86 3.50 8.25
N GLY A 264 -15.50 2.43 8.60
CA GLY A 264 -15.16 1.59 9.75
C GLY A 264 -15.34 0.13 9.39
N SER A 265 -14.66 -0.74 10.09
CA SER A 265 -14.72 -2.19 9.85
C SER A 265 -15.98 -2.83 10.46
N SER A 266 -17.13 -2.17 10.37
CA SER A 266 -18.40 -2.63 10.93
C SER A 266 -19.54 -2.29 9.98
N LEU A 267 -20.53 -3.19 9.87
CA LEU A 267 -21.78 -2.92 9.14
C LEU A 267 -22.60 -1.77 9.74
N LYS A 268 -22.28 -1.34 10.95
CA LYS A 268 -22.94 -0.22 11.62
C LYS A 268 -22.35 1.13 11.24
N THR A 269 -21.17 1.15 10.60
CA THR A 269 -20.54 2.39 10.14
C THR A 269 -21.15 2.86 8.84
N PRO A 270 -21.19 4.18 8.58
CA PRO A 270 -21.70 4.71 7.32
C PRO A 270 -20.90 4.17 6.12
N ARG A 271 -21.59 4.01 5.00
CA ARG A 271 -20.90 3.79 3.72
C ARG A 271 -20.02 4.98 3.39
N THR A 272 -18.90 4.72 2.73
CA THR A 272 -17.98 5.76 2.27
C THR A 272 -18.70 6.71 1.30
N ASP A 273 -18.66 8.00 1.59
CA ASP A 273 -19.01 9.04 0.62
C ASP A 273 -17.81 9.23 -0.31
N PHE A 274 -17.90 8.64 -1.50
CA PHE A 274 -16.81 8.67 -2.47
C PHE A 274 -16.54 10.06 -3.02
N LYS A 275 -17.52 10.98 -3.03
CA LYS A 275 -17.32 12.38 -3.45
C LYS A 275 -16.43 13.11 -2.44
N THR A 276 -16.74 12.98 -1.16
CA THR A 276 -15.92 13.53 -0.08
C THR A 276 -14.52 12.92 -0.10
N LEU A 277 -14.41 11.59 -0.23
CA LEU A 277 -13.11 10.91 -0.26
C LEU A 277 -12.27 11.36 -1.47
N ALA A 278 -12.84 11.37 -2.67
CA ALA A 278 -12.14 11.79 -3.87
C ALA A 278 -11.65 13.24 -3.78
N LYS A 279 -12.50 14.14 -3.24
CA LYS A 279 -12.11 15.53 -3.00
C LYS A 279 -10.94 15.64 -2.03
N ILE A 280 -10.93 14.90 -0.93
CA ILE A 280 -9.83 14.88 0.05
C ILE A 280 -8.52 14.42 -0.62
N ILE A 281 -8.57 13.33 -1.38
CA ILE A 281 -7.40 12.79 -2.09
C ILE A 281 -6.87 13.81 -3.11
N HIS A 282 -7.76 14.45 -3.86
CA HIS A 282 -7.44 15.49 -4.83
C HIS A 282 -6.79 16.71 -4.19
N ASP A 283 -7.46 17.31 -3.18
CA ASP A 283 -7.01 18.52 -2.52
C ASP A 283 -5.68 18.32 -1.77
N GLY A 284 -5.43 17.09 -1.29
CA GLY A 284 -4.14 16.70 -0.73
C GLY A 284 -3.04 16.47 -1.77
N GLY A 285 -3.33 16.65 -3.07
CA GLY A 285 -2.35 16.57 -4.15
C GLY A 285 -1.86 15.16 -4.46
N TYR A 286 -2.64 14.11 -4.12
CA TYR A 286 -2.22 12.75 -4.38
C TYR A 286 -2.13 12.44 -5.87
N ARG A 287 -1.08 11.67 -6.24
CA ARG A 287 -0.90 11.18 -7.61
C ARG A 287 -0.49 9.71 -7.57
N GLY A 288 -1.30 8.83 -8.16
CA GLY A 288 -1.02 7.39 -8.19
C GLY A 288 -2.26 6.50 -8.15
N PHE A 289 -2.08 5.28 -7.72
CA PHE A 289 -3.14 4.28 -7.60
C PHE A 289 -3.81 4.34 -6.23
N VAL A 290 -5.12 4.07 -6.20
CA VAL A 290 -5.92 3.96 -4.96
C VAL A 290 -6.64 2.59 -4.95
N PRO A 291 -5.96 1.52 -4.49
CA PRO A 291 -6.52 0.17 -4.47
C PRO A 291 -7.79 0.07 -3.62
N ILE A 292 -8.81 -0.53 -4.20
CA ILE A 292 -10.08 -0.87 -3.54
C ILE A 292 -9.88 -2.19 -2.80
N GLU A 293 -10.29 -2.24 -1.55
CA GLU A 293 -10.35 -3.48 -0.76
C GLU A 293 -11.69 -3.56 -0.05
N THR A 294 -12.54 -4.47 -0.49
CA THR A 294 -13.86 -4.73 0.12
C THR A 294 -13.80 -5.96 1.04
N LEU A 295 -14.69 -5.99 2.05
CA LEU A 295 -14.69 -7.02 3.07
C LEU A 295 -16.11 -7.58 3.31
N ALA A 296 -16.19 -8.88 3.55
CA ALA A 296 -17.45 -9.53 3.91
C ALA A 296 -18.06 -9.00 5.23
N MET A 297 -17.22 -8.69 6.22
CA MET A 297 -17.63 -8.20 7.55
C MET A 297 -18.76 -9.03 8.20
N GLY A 298 -18.74 -10.36 7.96
CA GLY A 298 -19.77 -11.28 8.45
C GLY A 298 -21.07 -11.35 7.65
N ARG A 299 -21.19 -10.64 6.52
CA ARG A 299 -22.32 -10.75 5.60
C ARG A 299 -22.30 -12.11 4.88
N LYS A 300 -23.43 -12.83 4.91
CA LYS A 300 -23.57 -14.11 4.21
C LYS A 300 -23.80 -13.97 2.71
N ASP A 301 -24.33 -12.83 2.29
CA ASP A 301 -24.69 -12.47 0.92
C ASP A 301 -23.57 -11.64 0.24
N TYR A 302 -22.39 -11.56 0.85
CA TYR A 302 -21.27 -10.81 0.30
C TYR A 302 -20.79 -11.41 -1.01
N ASN A 303 -20.78 -10.57 -2.04
CA ASN A 303 -20.21 -10.90 -3.35
C ASN A 303 -19.05 -9.93 -3.65
N PRO A 304 -17.80 -10.37 -3.59
CA PRO A 304 -16.66 -9.48 -3.76
C PRO A 304 -16.63 -8.78 -5.11
N ALA A 305 -17.03 -9.45 -6.19
CA ALA A 305 -17.06 -8.84 -7.52
C ALA A 305 -18.05 -7.67 -7.57
N ALA A 306 -19.27 -7.87 -7.08
CA ALA A 306 -20.30 -6.84 -7.05
C ALA A 306 -19.92 -5.66 -6.12
N GLU A 307 -19.32 -5.94 -4.97
CA GLU A 307 -18.91 -4.88 -4.03
C GLU A 307 -17.74 -4.07 -4.60
N VAL A 308 -16.75 -4.72 -5.22
CA VAL A 308 -15.65 -4.02 -5.91
C VAL A 308 -16.19 -3.18 -7.07
N GLU A 309 -17.10 -3.71 -7.90
CA GLU A 309 -17.70 -2.98 -9.02
C GLU A 309 -18.49 -1.75 -8.53
N MET A 310 -19.20 -1.86 -7.40
CA MET A 310 -19.92 -0.74 -6.78
C MET A 310 -18.96 0.35 -6.29
N VAL A 311 -17.90 0.02 -5.56
CA VAL A 311 -16.89 0.98 -5.09
C VAL A 311 -16.15 1.62 -6.28
N LEU A 312 -15.78 0.81 -7.27
CA LEU A 312 -15.11 1.26 -8.49
C LEU A 312 -15.94 2.29 -9.25
N LYS A 313 -17.24 2.01 -9.43
CA LYS A 313 -18.18 2.93 -10.05
C LYS A 313 -18.27 4.24 -9.27
N GLY A 314 -18.50 4.17 -7.95
CA GLY A 314 -18.61 5.35 -7.09
C GLY A 314 -17.36 6.23 -7.11
N MET A 315 -16.17 5.62 -7.04
CA MET A 315 -14.91 6.35 -7.13
C MET A 315 -14.69 6.98 -8.51
N ARG A 316 -14.99 6.29 -9.60
CA ARG A 316 -14.88 6.85 -10.96
C ARG A 316 -15.80 8.03 -11.19
N GLU A 317 -17.07 7.92 -10.75
CA GLU A 317 -18.04 9.03 -10.82
C GLU A 317 -17.61 10.23 -9.98
N ALA A 318 -17.07 9.97 -8.78
CA ALA A 318 -16.57 11.02 -7.89
C ALA A 318 -15.36 11.74 -8.47
N ILE A 319 -14.41 11.01 -9.07
CA ILE A 319 -13.21 11.59 -9.72
C ILE A 319 -13.61 12.41 -10.95
N ALA A 320 -14.50 11.89 -11.79
CA ALA A 320 -15.00 12.61 -12.97
C ALA A 320 -15.75 13.90 -12.62
N ALA A 321 -16.21 14.05 -11.39
CA ALA A 321 -16.90 15.27 -10.91
C ALA A 321 -15.93 16.30 -10.27
N LEU A 322 -14.61 16.03 -10.22
CA LEU A 322 -13.59 16.96 -9.74
C LEU A 322 -13.09 17.90 -10.85
N ASP A 323 -13.27 17.50 -12.11
CA ASP A 323 -12.95 18.26 -13.33
C ASP A 323 -14.10 19.25 -13.66
#